data_244e81838b44ff6a4a3183efa8573c80
#
_entry.id   244e81838b44ff6a4a3183efa8573c80
#
_cell.length_a   1.000
_cell.length_b   1.000
_cell.length_c   1.000
_cell.angle_alpha   90.00
_cell.angle_beta   90.00
_cell.angle_gamma   90.00
#
_symmetry.space_group_name_H-M   'P 1'
#
loop_
_entity.id
_entity.type
_entity.pdbx_description
1 polymer ?
#
loop_
_entity_poly.entity_id
_entity_poly.type
_entity_poly.pdbx_seq_one_letter_code
_entity_poly.pdbx_strand_id
1 'polypeptide(L)'
;MIDEDPKFGKVVRYFRPTDYAVWGGSAAAAPLFLYLMEKYEPATGRTFKAPPATFVRAAGLIGLIGGFILAYNESTKRFWGLSENNREVQKDRYEVKKLLSQGKNPYGVEKSSLTPYLQDVASRNSNHSQLLLSLIPWFNFVNHPNHGIDLKKYYEVRDGEEKWEFKNLVPLDKIPGVNVSHN
;
A
#
# COMPACT_ATOMS: atom_id res chain seq x y z
N MET A 1 -11.73 7.02 -4.40
CA MET A 1 -10.37 7.21 -3.86
C MET A 1 -10.40 7.05 -2.34
N ILE A 2 -9.46 6.28 -1.76
CA ILE A 2 -9.36 6.03 -0.32
C ILE A 2 -8.33 6.97 0.29
N ASP A 3 -7.14 7.03 -0.31
CA ASP A 3 -5.98 7.75 0.22
C ASP A 3 -5.06 8.13 -0.96
N GLU A 4 -4.59 9.37 -1.03
CA GLU A 4 -3.69 9.82 -2.10
C GLU A 4 -2.25 9.37 -1.87
N ASP A 5 -1.83 9.33 -0.61
CA ASP A 5 -0.48 8.93 -0.23
C ASP A 5 -0.50 7.96 0.97
N PRO A 6 -0.97 6.71 0.75
CA PRO A 6 -1.11 5.75 1.82
C PRO A 6 0.25 5.32 2.38
N LYS A 7 0.34 5.24 3.72
CA LYS A 7 1.53 4.75 4.41
C LYS A 7 1.85 3.30 3.98
N PHE A 8 3.13 2.99 3.79
CA PHE A 8 3.63 1.66 3.41
C PHE A 8 2.94 0.51 4.17
N GLY A 9 2.92 0.60 5.50
CA GLY A 9 2.30 -0.43 6.34
C GLY A 9 0.78 -0.58 6.10
N LYS A 10 0.08 0.50 5.74
CA LYS A 10 -1.34 0.46 5.38
C LYS A 10 -1.55 -0.26 4.05
N VAL A 11 -0.73 0.04 3.04
CA VAL A 11 -0.78 -0.62 1.72
C VAL A 11 -0.58 -2.12 1.84
N VAL A 12 0.46 -2.55 2.58
CA VAL A 12 0.76 -3.98 2.79
C VAL A 12 -0.34 -4.69 3.58
N ARG A 13 -0.90 -4.04 4.62
CA ARG A 13 -2.01 -4.61 5.41
C ARG A 13 -3.29 -4.81 4.60
N TYR A 14 -3.41 -4.11 3.47
CA TYR A 14 -4.56 -4.21 2.56
C TYR A 14 -4.32 -5.18 1.40
N PHE A 15 -3.23 -5.92 1.40
CA PHE A 15 -2.99 -6.96 0.40
C PHE A 15 -4.12 -7.98 0.39
N ARG A 16 -4.54 -8.36 -0.81
CA ARG A 16 -5.47 -9.46 -1.07
C ARG A 16 -4.71 -10.79 -1.16
N PRO A 17 -5.37 -11.93 -1.00
CA PRO A 17 -4.75 -13.24 -1.28
C PRO A 17 -4.13 -13.34 -2.67
N THR A 18 -4.71 -12.66 -3.67
CA THR A 18 -4.17 -12.55 -5.03
C THR A 18 -2.84 -11.83 -5.08
N ASP A 19 -2.63 -10.80 -4.25
CA ASP A 19 -1.36 -10.06 -4.19
C ASP A 19 -0.24 -10.96 -3.65
N TYR A 20 -0.54 -11.75 -2.61
CA TYR A 20 0.39 -12.75 -2.09
C TYR A 20 0.68 -13.86 -3.11
N ALA A 21 -0.33 -14.28 -3.89
CA ALA A 21 -0.13 -15.25 -4.96
C ALA A 21 0.77 -14.72 -6.07
N VAL A 22 0.61 -13.44 -6.48
CA VAL A 22 1.50 -12.77 -7.44
C VAL A 22 2.90 -12.68 -6.87
N TRP A 23 3.04 -12.26 -5.62
CA TRP A 23 4.34 -12.11 -4.95
C TRP A 23 5.09 -13.45 -4.87
N GLY A 24 4.46 -14.49 -4.30
CA GLY A 24 5.05 -15.82 -4.19
C GLY A 24 5.25 -16.51 -5.54
N GLY A 25 4.28 -16.35 -6.46
CA GLY A 25 4.36 -16.87 -7.82
C GLY A 25 5.53 -16.29 -8.62
N SER A 26 5.80 -14.98 -8.51
CA SER A 26 6.94 -14.33 -9.14
C SER A 26 8.27 -14.84 -8.60
N ALA A 27 8.35 -15.06 -7.28
CA ALA A 27 9.56 -15.62 -6.64
C ALA A 27 9.88 -17.04 -7.15
N ALA A 28 8.85 -17.85 -7.43
CA ALA A 28 9.02 -19.18 -7.99
C ALA A 28 9.22 -19.19 -9.51
N ALA A 29 8.52 -18.28 -10.20
CA ALA A 29 8.57 -18.22 -11.67
C ALA A 29 9.95 -17.78 -12.20
N ALA A 30 10.60 -16.82 -11.55
CA ALA A 30 11.88 -16.30 -12.02
C ALA A 30 12.99 -17.37 -12.11
N PRO A 31 13.26 -18.19 -11.08
CA PRO A 31 14.21 -19.30 -11.20
C PRO A 31 13.73 -20.40 -12.15
N LEU A 32 12.41 -20.63 -12.27
CA LEU A 32 11.87 -21.57 -13.24
C LEU A 32 12.13 -21.11 -14.67
N PHE A 33 11.92 -19.83 -14.97
CA PHE A 33 12.24 -19.28 -16.29
C PHE A 33 13.73 -19.39 -16.61
N LEU A 34 14.61 -19.10 -15.65
CA LEU A 34 16.03 -19.28 -15.83
C LEU A 34 16.38 -20.74 -16.18
N TYR A 35 15.78 -21.70 -15.48
CA TYR A 35 15.97 -23.12 -15.75
C TYR A 35 15.45 -23.52 -17.14
N LEU A 36 14.27 -23.03 -17.54
CA LEU A 36 13.69 -23.32 -18.84
C LEU A 36 14.51 -22.69 -19.96
N MET A 37 15.00 -21.47 -19.80
CA MET A 37 15.88 -20.81 -20.78
C MET A 37 17.14 -21.64 -21.01
N GLU A 38 17.82 -22.07 -19.94
CA GLU A 38 19.02 -22.90 -20.07
C GLU A 38 18.74 -24.29 -20.68
N LYS A 39 17.52 -24.81 -20.44
CA LYS A 39 17.10 -26.11 -21.03
C LYS A 39 16.87 -26.01 -22.55
N TYR A 40 16.24 -24.92 -23.01
CA TYR A 40 15.87 -24.78 -24.43
C TYR A 40 16.95 -24.08 -25.25
N GLU A 41 17.70 -23.17 -24.66
CA GLU A 41 18.82 -22.43 -25.29
C GLU A 41 20.03 -22.39 -24.35
N PRO A 42 20.81 -23.48 -24.26
CA PRO A 42 21.96 -23.54 -23.37
C PRO A 42 23.02 -22.48 -23.72
N ALA A 43 23.37 -21.62 -22.75
CA ALA A 43 24.36 -20.56 -22.93
C ALA A 43 25.78 -21.09 -23.22
N THR A 44 26.08 -22.34 -22.80
CA THR A 44 27.41 -22.95 -22.87
C THR A 44 27.56 -23.99 -23.95
N GLY A 45 26.65 -24.09 -24.94
CA GLY A 45 26.75 -25.02 -26.04
C GLY A 45 25.63 -26.06 -26.14
N ARG A 46 25.88 -27.15 -26.83
CA ARG A 46 24.85 -28.11 -27.27
C ARG A 46 24.26 -29.02 -26.17
N THR A 47 24.74 -28.96 -24.94
CA THR A 47 24.27 -29.82 -23.84
C THR A 47 23.73 -29.00 -22.71
N PHE A 48 22.52 -29.35 -22.27
CA PHE A 48 21.90 -28.76 -21.08
C PHE A 48 22.81 -28.98 -19.86
N LYS A 49 23.06 -27.91 -19.12
CA LYS A 49 23.63 -27.93 -17.78
C LYS A 49 22.69 -27.16 -16.85
N ALA A 50 22.37 -27.76 -15.70
CA ALA A 50 21.57 -27.04 -14.71
C ALA A 50 22.26 -25.72 -14.29
N PRO A 51 21.52 -24.61 -14.22
CA PRO A 51 22.09 -23.33 -13.80
C PRO A 51 22.77 -23.44 -12.43
N PRO A 52 23.91 -22.77 -12.21
CA PRO A 52 24.53 -22.72 -10.88
C PRO A 52 23.57 -22.24 -9.79
N ALA A 53 23.64 -22.82 -8.60
CA ALA A 53 22.75 -22.50 -7.49
C ALA A 53 22.74 -21.00 -7.13
N THR A 54 23.87 -20.31 -7.34
CA THR A 54 23.97 -18.85 -7.14
C THR A 54 23.04 -18.07 -8.07
N PHE A 55 22.98 -18.44 -9.35
CA PHE A 55 22.07 -17.80 -10.32
C PHE A 55 20.62 -18.12 -10.03
N VAL A 56 20.31 -19.35 -9.64
CA VAL A 56 18.94 -19.75 -9.23
C VAL A 56 18.47 -18.93 -8.01
N ARG A 57 19.34 -18.77 -7.02
CA ARG A 57 19.05 -17.95 -5.83
C ARG A 57 18.88 -16.46 -6.18
N ALA A 58 19.77 -15.92 -7.03
CA ALA A 58 19.68 -14.54 -7.50
C ALA A 58 18.37 -14.31 -8.26
N ALA A 59 17.99 -15.21 -9.17
CA ALA A 59 16.71 -15.14 -9.87
C ALA A 59 15.53 -15.18 -8.93
N GLY A 60 15.56 -16.04 -7.91
CA GLY A 60 14.53 -16.09 -6.86
C GLY A 60 14.40 -14.78 -6.10
N LEU A 61 15.52 -14.14 -5.72
CA LEU A 61 15.52 -12.83 -5.06
C LEU A 61 14.97 -11.74 -5.97
N ILE A 62 15.36 -11.72 -7.25
CA ILE A 62 14.81 -10.76 -8.22
C ILE A 62 13.30 -10.96 -8.38
N GLY A 63 12.85 -12.22 -8.50
CA GLY A 63 11.43 -12.54 -8.57
C GLY A 63 10.67 -12.16 -7.31
N LEU A 64 11.28 -12.33 -6.13
CA LEU A 64 10.69 -11.94 -4.84
C LEU A 64 10.50 -10.42 -4.75
N ILE A 65 11.54 -9.65 -5.10
CA ILE A 65 11.49 -8.18 -5.07
C ILE A 65 10.52 -7.67 -6.13
N GLY A 66 10.62 -8.15 -7.36
CA GLY A 66 9.74 -7.75 -8.46
C GLY A 66 8.28 -8.09 -8.18
N GLY A 67 8.01 -9.29 -7.66
CA GLY A 67 6.66 -9.71 -7.27
C GLY A 67 6.07 -8.85 -6.15
N PHE A 68 6.90 -8.47 -5.16
CA PHE A 68 6.47 -7.54 -4.12
C PHE A 68 6.09 -6.17 -4.71
N ILE A 69 6.92 -5.63 -5.62
CA ILE A 69 6.65 -4.36 -6.30
C ILE A 69 5.32 -4.42 -7.08
N LEU A 70 5.06 -5.52 -7.80
CA LEU A 70 3.80 -5.70 -8.52
C LEU A 70 2.60 -5.74 -7.57
N ALA A 71 2.67 -6.51 -6.49
CA ALA A 71 1.62 -6.62 -5.49
C ALA A 71 1.38 -5.27 -4.79
N TYR A 72 2.44 -4.54 -4.46
CA TYR A 72 2.37 -3.23 -3.85
C TYR A 72 1.71 -2.20 -4.77
N ASN A 73 2.10 -2.16 -6.04
CA ASN A 73 1.50 -1.28 -7.05
C ASN A 73 0.01 -1.56 -7.21
N GLU A 74 -0.39 -2.82 -7.29
CA GLU A 74 -1.80 -3.18 -7.43
C GLU A 74 -2.61 -2.76 -6.19
N SER A 75 -2.07 -2.95 -4.99
CA SER A 75 -2.69 -2.46 -3.76
C SER A 75 -2.81 -0.93 -3.76
N THR A 76 -1.77 -0.21 -4.18
CA THR A 76 -1.77 1.26 -4.24
C THR A 76 -2.81 1.78 -5.24
N LYS A 77 -2.94 1.16 -6.41
CA LYS A 77 -3.99 1.50 -7.40
C LYS A 77 -5.39 1.39 -6.81
N ARG A 78 -5.65 0.41 -5.93
CA ARG A 78 -6.93 0.29 -5.21
C ARG A 78 -7.17 1.46 -4.25
N PHE A 79 -6.12 2.00 -3.58
CA PHE A 79 -6.24 3.21 -2.76
C PHE A 79 -6.60 4.43 -3.59
N TRP A 80 -6.07 4.55 -4.80
CA TRP A 80 -6.39 5.65 -5.73
C TRP A 80 -7.74 5.48 -6.44
N GLY A 81 -8.32 4.29 -6.41
CA GLY A 81 -9.57 3.99 -7.11
C GLY A 81 -9.37 3.69 -8.60
N LEU A 82 -8.15 3.37 -9.03
CA LEU A 82 -7.83 2.97 -10.40
C LEU A 82 -8.12 1.49 -10.67
N SER A 83 -8.28 0.69 -9.61
CA SER A 83 -8.70 -0.71 -9.66
C SER A 83 -9.94 -0.90 -8.78
N GLU A 84 -10.65 -2.02 -8.95
CA GLU A 84 -11.79 -2.39 -8.11
C GLU A 84 -11.38 -2.41 -6.63
N ASN A 85 -12.08 -1.65 -5.78
CA ASN A 85 -11.69 -1.41 -4.40
C ASN A 85 -12.83 -1.40 -3.39
N ASN A 86 -13.99 -1.96 -3.70
CA ASN A 86 -15.15 -1.93 -2.79
C ASN A 86 -14.82 -2.53 -1.41
N ARG A 87 -14.05 -3.61 -1.39
CA ARG A 87 -13.59 -4.24 -0.15
C ARG A 87 -12.69 -3.33 0.67
N GLU A 88 -11.74 -2.67 0.02
CA GLU A 88 -10.80 -1.75 0.65
C GLU A 88 -11.51 -0.50 1.19
N VAL A 89 -12.48 0.02 0.44
CA VAL A 89 -13.33 1.14 0.88
C VAL A 89 -14.11 0.76 2.15
N GLN A 90 -14.74 -0.40 2.18
CA GLN A 90 -15.49 -0.85 3.37
C GLN A 90 -14.56 -1.03 4.58
N LYS A 91 -13.40 -1.65 4.37
CA LYS A 91 -12.40 -1.86 5.43
C LYS A 91 -11.86 -0.53 5.96
N ASP A 92 -11.52 0.41 5.07
CA ASP A 92 -11.05 1.75 5.44
C ASP A 92 -12.11 2.52 6.21
N ARG A 93 -13.33 2.53 5.74
CA ARG A 93 -14.45 3.19 6.44
C ARG A 93 -14.67 2.61 7.84
N TYR A 94 -14.61 1.30 7.97
CA TYR A 94 -14.71 0.65 9.27
C TYR A 94 -13.57 1.08 10.22
N GLU A 95 -12.31 1.02 9.74
CA GLU A 95 -11.14 1.39 10.54
C GLU A 95 -11.17 2.86 10.95
N VAL A 96 -11.49 3.76 10.01
CA VAL A 96 -11.56 5.20 10.28
C VAL A 96 -12.70 5.54 11.24
N LYS A 97 -13.92 5.02 11.01
CA LYS A 97 -15.05 5.24 11.92
C LYS A 97 -14.78 4.74 13.33
N LYS A 98 -14.09 3.61 13.46
CA LYS A 98 -13.63 3.08 14.75
C LYS A 98 -12.69 4.05 15.48
N LEU A 99 -11.75 4.68 14.76
CA LEU A 99 -10.86 5.68 15.36
C LEU A 99 -11.60 6.96 15.73
N LEU A 100 -12.49 7.44 14.86
CA LEU A 100 -13.29 8.62 15.09
C LEU A 100 -14.26 8.44 16.28
N SER A 101 -14.82 7.25 16.48
CA SER A 101 -15.64 6.95 17.66
C SER A 101 -14.85 6.99 18.97
N GLN A 102 -13.53 6.76 18.91
CA GLN A 102 -12.60 6.87 20.04
C GLN A 102 -12.02 8.28 20.22
N GLY A 103 -12.41 9.24 19.38
CA GLY A 103 -11.84 10.60 19.39
C GLY A 103 -10.38 10.66 18.93
N LYS A 104 -9.92 9.65 18.16
CA LYS A 104 -8.56 9.60 17.64
C LYS A 104 -8.53 10.05 16.18
N ASN A 105 -7.48 10.84 15.85
CA ASN A 105 -7.25 11.22 14.48
C ASN A 105 -6.74 9.99 13.69
N PRO A 106 -7.35 9.60 12.56
CA PRO A 106 -6.92 8.49 11.75
C PRO A 106 -5.61 8.72 11.00
N TYR A 107 -5.18 9.98 10.85
CA TYR A 107 -4.02 10.38 10.07
C TYR A 107 -3.08 11.27 10.88
N GLY A 108 -1.76 11.03 10.79
CA GLY A 108 -0.75 11.93 11.35
C GLY A 108 -0.47 11.81 12.86
N VAL A 109 -1.06 10.85 13.57
CA VAL A 109 -0.97 10.75 15.05
C VAL A 109 0.18 9.87 15.54
N GLU A 110 0.66 8.95 14.72
CA GLU A 110 1.78 8.09 15.13
C GLU A 110 3.07 8.93 15.26
N LYS A 111 3.78 8.73 16.35
CA LYS A 111 5.11 9.33 16.52
C LYS A 111 6.04 8.84 15.41
N SER A 112 6.52 9.77 14.61
CA SER A 112 7.57 9.49 13.63
C SER A 112 8.93 9.47 14.32
N SER A 113 9.85 8.63 13.85
CA SER A 113 11.26 8.64 14.27
C SER A 113 12.05 9.82 13.66
N LEU A 114 11.44 10.53 12.71
CA LEU A 114 12.04 11.68 12.06
C LEU A 114 11.91 12.95 12.92
N THR A 115 12.88 13.84 12.81
CA THR A 115 12.79 15.17 13.40
C THR A 115 11.63 15.97 12.79
N PRO A 116 11.04 16.96 13.48
CA PRO A 116 9.95 17.78 12.94
C PRO A 116 10.28 18.42 11.58
N TYR A 117 11.52 18.87 11.38
CA TYR A 117 11.99 19.42 10.12
C TYR A 117 11.96 18.36 8.99
N LEU A 118 12.48 17.16 9.24
CA LEU A 118 12.47 16.09 8.24
C LEU A 118 11.04 15.58 7.95
N GLN A 119 10.16 15.62 8.94
CA GLN A 119 8.74 15.31 8.71
C GLN A 119 8.07 16.34 7.80
N ASP A 120 8.34 17.63 8.01
CA ASP A 120 7.80 18.70 7.17
C ASP A 120 8.35 18.62 5.74
N VAL A 121 9.64 18.39 5.57
CA VAL A 121 10.26 18.18 4.25
C VAL A 121 9.68 16.97 3.55
N ALA A 122 9.56 15.84 4.24
CA ALA A 122 9.00 14.60 3.69
C ALA A 122 7.51 14.78 3.33
N SER A 123 6.73 15.45 4.17
CA SER A 123 5.31 15.76 3.92
C SER A 123 5.12 16.59 2.65
N ARG A 124 5.94 17.60 2.43
CA ARG A 124 5.87 18.45 1.22
C ARG A 124 6.28 17.72 -0.06
N ASN A 125 7.21 16.78 0.03
CA ASN A 125 7.75 16.06 -1.12
C ASN A 125 7.07 14.70 -1.35
N SER A 126 6.32 14.16 -0.39
CA SER A 126 5.65 12.86 -0.51
C SER A 126 4.26 12.98 -1.14
N ASN A 127 3.69 14.18 -1.20
CA ASN A 127 2.37 14.39 -1.76
C ASN A 127 2.35 13.96 -3.23
N HIS A 128 1.52 12.97 -3.58
CA HIS A 128 1.46 12.33 -4.89
C HIS A 128 2.76 11.66 -5.38
N SER A 129 3.75 11.45 -4.52
CA SER A 129 5.03 10.83 -4.91
C SER A 129 4.86 9.43 -5.48
N GLN A 130 3.85 8.70 -5.02
CA GLN A 130 3.52 7.37 -5.53
C GLN A 130 2.92 7.40 -6.95
N LEU A 131 2.33 8.52 -7.39
CA LEU A 131 1.79 8.70 -8.74
C LEU A 131 2.87 8.94 -9.79
N LEU A 132 4.01 9.51 -9.40
CA LEU A 132 5.08 9.88 -10.32
C LEU A 132 5.88 8.69 -10.85
N LEU A 133 5.86 7.54 -10.16
CA LEU A 133 6.64 6.35 -10.46
C LEU A 133 5.74 5.13 -10.60
N SER A 134 4.95 5.07 -11.67
CA SER A 134 4.03 3.96 -11.94
C SER A 134 4.71 2.60 -12.12
N LEU A 135 6.00 2.57 -12.47
CA LEU A 135 6.80 1.35 -12.63
C LEU A 135 7.55 0.98 -11.35
N ILE A 136 8.07 1.96 -10.63
CA ILE A 136 8.79 1.75 -9.37
C ILE A 136 8.01 2.48 -8.29
N PRO A 137 7.29 1.79 -7.39
CA PRO A 137 6.52 2.42 -6.36
C PRO A 137 7.44 3.15 -5.39
N TRP A 138 7.09 4.39 -5.06
CA TRP A 138 7.71 5.08 -3.94
C TRP A 138 7.04 4.61 -2.65
N PHE A 139 7.84 4.16 -1.70
CA PHE A 139 7.32 3.68 -0.42
C PHE A 139 7.21 4.84 0.56
N ASN A 140 5.98 5.19 0.96
CA ASN A 140 5.77 6.20 1.98
C ASN A 140 5.98 5.61 3.38
N PHE A 141 7.15 5.86 3.97
CA PHE A 141 7.46 5.48 5.35
C PHE A 141 7.21 6.61 6.35
N VAL A 142 6.84 7.79 5.87
CA VAL A 142 6.68 9.00 6.67
C VAL A 142 5.23 9.11 7.16
N ASN A 143 5.07 9.55 8.40
CA ASN A 143 3.77 9.88 8.94
C ASN A 143 3.52 11.39 8.76
N HIS A 144 2.60 11.76 7.89
CA HIS A 144 2.22 13.14 7.60
C HIS A 144 0.69 13.29 7.57
N PRO A 145 0.15 14.50 7.75
CA PRO A 145 -1.29 14.73 7.74
C PRO A 145 -1.90 14.88 6.33
N ASN A 146 -1.06 14.99 5.28
CA ASN A 146 -1.50 15.31 3.92
C ASN A 146 -1.87 14.04 3.14
N HIS A 147 -3.08 13.54 3.33
CA HIS A 147 -3.58 12.35 2.64
C HIS A 147 -4.64 12.65 1.58
N GLY A 148 -4.93 13.94 1.32
CA GLY A 148 -5.95 14.35 0.34
C GLY A 148 -7.37 13.87 0.67
N ILE A 149 -7.67 13.68 1.96
CA ILE A 149 -8.92 13.07 2.40
C ILE A 149 -9.77 14.07 3.18
N ASP A 150 -11.01 14.25 2.73
CA ASP A 150 -12.02 14.90 3.56
C ASP A 150 -12.63 13.87 4.54
N LEU A 151 -12.40 14.10 5.84
CA LEU A 151 -12.95 13.25 6.90
C LEU A 151 -14.48 13.36 7.02
N LYS A 152 -15.11 14.39 6.49
CA LYS A 152 -16.57 14.56 6.50
C LYS A 152 -17.29 13.40 5.84
N LYS A 153 -16.69 12.79 4.77
CA LYS A 153 -17.25 11.62 4.08
C LYS A 153 -17.50 10.40 4.98
N TYR A 154 -16.83 10.30 6.13
CA TYR A 154 -17.00 9.19 7.06
C TYR A 154 -18.17 9.38 8.02
N TYR A 155 -18.71 10.60 8.14
CA TYR A 155 -19.91 10.88 8.94
C TYR A 155 -21.20 10.51 8.19
N GLU A 156 -21.12 10.37 6.87
CA GLU A 156 -22.23 9.84 6.09
C GLU A 156 -22.36 8.33 6.33
N VAL A 157 -23.59 7.87 6.51
CA VAL A 157 -23.90 6.45 6.66
C VAL A 157 -24.16 5.87 5.26
N ARG A 158 -23.47 4.80 4.91
CA ARG A 158 -23.71 4.05 3.66
C ARG A 158 -24.44 2.74 3.96
N ASP A 159 -25.08 2.19 2.93
CA ASP A 159 -25.78 0.91 3.02
C ASP A 159 -24.85 -0.19 3.57
N GLY A 160 -25.34 -0.91 4.58
CA GLY A 160 -24.59 -1.97 5.25
C GLY A 160 -23.73 -1.53 6.44
N GLU A 161 -23.54 -0.21 6.66
CA GLU A 161 -22.83 0.34 7.83
C GLU A 161 -23.72 0.44 9.08
N GLU A 162 -25.02 0.30 8.92
CA GLU A 162 -26.03 0.38 10.01
C GLU A 162 -25.79 -0.68 11.10
N LYS A 163 -25.16 -1.78 10.72
CA LYS A 163 -24.82 -2.90 11.62
C LYS A 163 -23.56 -2.65 12.46
N TRP A 164 -22.82 -1.59 12.16
CA TRP A 164 -21.60 -1.29 12.89
C TRP A 164 -21.93 -0.64 14.24
N GLU A 165 -21.15 -0.96 15.24
CA GLU A 165 -21.31 -0.48 16.62
C GLU A 165 -21.02 1.02 16.80
N PHE A 166 -20.51 1.69 15.76
CA PHE A 166 -20.03 3.10 15.81
C PHE A 166 -21.14 4.09 15.43
N LYS A 167 -22.22 4.13 16.20
CA LYS A 167 -23.35 5.04 15.92
C LYS A 167 -23.07 6.50 16.25
N ASN A 168 -22.20 6.77 17.23
CA ASN A 168 -21.88 8.12 17.71
C ASN A 168 -20.40 8.42 17.42
N LEU A 169 -20.14 9.12 16.33
CA LEU A 169 -18.80 9.62 16.02
C LEU A 169 -18.55 10.93 16.77
N VAL A 170 -17.33 11.08 17.29
CA VAL A 170 -16.91 12.34 17.93
C VAL A 170 -16.82 13.43 16.86
N PRO A 171 -17.40 14.63 17.05
CA PRO A 171 -17.30 15.73 16.10
C PRO A 171 -15.85 16.08 15.77
N LEU A 172 -15.57 16.44 14.51
CA LEU A 172 -14.21 16.69 14.01
C LEU A 172 -13.48 17.80 14.76
N ASP A 173 -14.21 18.81 15.23
CA ASP A 173 -13.69 19.93 16.02
C ASP A 173 -13.11 19.50 17.38
N LYS A 174 -13.55 18.36 17.90
CA LYS A 174 -13.08 17.80 19.18
C LYS A 174 -11.93 16.80 19.02
N ILE A 175 -11.52 16.48 17.80
CA ILE A 175 -10.45 15.52 17.53
C ILE A 175 -9.12 16.26 17.42
N PRO A 176 -8.10 15.96 18.26
CA PRO A 176 -6.82 16.66 18.23
C PRO A 176 -6.08 16.44 16.90
N GLY A 177 -5.54 17.52 16.32
CA GLY A 177 -4.72 17.47 15.11
C GLY A 177 -5.49 17.32 13.81
N VAL A 178 -6.81 17.40 13.82
CA VAL A 178 -7.62 17.51 12.60
C VAL A 178 -7.77 18.99 12.24
N ASN A 179 -7.20 19.38 11.10
CA ASN A 179 -7.44 20.70 10.54
C ASN A 179 -8.80 20.67 9.81
N VAL A 180 -9.81 21.20 10.44
CA VAL A 180 -11.08 21.47 9.78
C VAL A 180 -10.89 22.74 8.95
N SER A 181 -10.43 22.59 7.69
CA SER A 181 -10.48 23.71 6.76
C SER A 181 -11.94 24.01 6.50
N HIS A 182 -12.37 25.17 6.98
CA HIS A 182 -13.65 25.76 6.58
C HIS A 182 -13.50 26.21 5.10
N ASN A 183 -13.93 25.37 4.17
CA ASN A 183 -14.32 25.79 2.82
C ASN A 183 -15.83 25.79 2.74
#